data_a11449b2e384c6646416159bec90d4e1
#
_entry.id   a11449b2e384c6646416159bec90d4e1
#
_cell.length_a   1.000
_cell.length_b   1.000
_cell.length_c   1.000
_cell.angle_alpha   90.00
_cell.angle_beta   90.00
_cell.angle_gamma   90.00
#
_symmetry.space_group_name_H-M   'P 1'
#
loop_
_entity.id
_entity.type
_entity.pdbx_description
1 polymer ?
#
loop_
_entity_poly.entity_id
_entity_poly.type
_entity_poly.pdbx_seq_one_letter_code
_entity_poly.pdbx_strand_id
1 'polypeptide(L)'
;MVFVMSAWSASGQDSLTLVFAGDIMQHESQMKAAFDPAKGSYDYRGVFEGVKPWIQSADIAIANLELTFGGKPYTGYPQFSAPDEFLAAIKDAGFDVLVTANNHSVDRGRSGLERTLRRLDSAGLLHTGTFADTLDFLNHYPLILEARGFRISLLNYTYGTNGIAVRRPNRVNPIDTAQIRKDLARARQQKTDAVVVVFHWGDEYQQLPNRAQQEVAGFCLSQGAKLIIGSHPHVLQPMYWNRDQDNLVVYSLGNFISGQRARYRNGGALLHVTLRKDHTAEGTPRTTLADVSYSLSWVNRLPDSRRSFRLVPVGDPVDSLAVTGSNSRALYKEFINDSRVFLDRENRNVGERARRKRD
;
A
#
# COMPACT_ATOMS: atom_id res chain seq x y z
N MET A 1 -25.95 33.35 42.55
CA MET A 1 -25.85 31.90 42.32
C MET A 1 -25.19 31.69 41.00
N VAL A 2 -23.83 31.50 41.00
CA VAL A 2 -23.01 31.40 39.78
C VAL A 2 -22.89 29.91 39.49
N PHE A 3 -23.47 29.44 38.37
CA PHE A 3 -23.27 28.09 37.86
C PHE A 3 -21.89 28.01 37.21
N VAL A 4 -20.94 27.35 37.85
CA VAL A 4 -19.68 26.92 37.24
C VAL A 4 -19.99 25.65 36.46
N MET A 5 -20.11 25.78 35.14
CA MET A 5 -20.06 24.62 34.24
C MET A 5 -18.62 24.10 34.18
N SER A 6 -18.36 23.00 34.89
CA SER A 6 -17.15 22.21 34.70
C SER A 6 -17.22 21.56 33.31
N ALA A 7 -16.40 22.08 32.36
CA ALA A 7 -16.16 21.41 31.14
C ALA A 7 -15.38 20.12 31.43
N TRP A 8 -16.04 18.99 31.35
CA TRP A 8 -15.39 17.69 31.26
C TRP A 8 -14.71 17.61 29.88
N SER A 9 -13.42 17.89 29.85
CA SER A 9 -12.59 17.47 28.74
C SER A 9 -12.57 15.94 28.77
N ALA A 10 -13.35 15.31 27.91
CA ALA A 10 -13.12 13.93 27.58
C ALA A 10 -11.71 13.86 26.96
N SER A 11 -10.74 13.34 27.71
CA SER A 11 -9.42 12.97 27.16
C SER A 11 -9.60 11.78 26.24
N GLY A 12 -10.15 12.04 25.04
CA GLY A 12 -10.12 11.09 23.95
C GLY A 12 -8.64 10.92 23.58
N GLN A 13 -8.10 9.72 23.71
CA GLN A 13 -6.77 9.41 23.17
C GLN A 13 -6.81 9.70 21.67
N ASP A 14 -6.05 10.71 21.24
CA ASP A 14 -5.92 11.03 19.82
C ASP A 14 -5.24 9.85 19.13
N SER A 15 -5.96 9.16 18.26
CA SER A 15 -5.45 8.03 17.51
C SER A 15 -5.74 8.19 16.01
N LEU A 16 -4.79 7.74 15.18
CA LEU A 16 -4.89 7.69 13.74
C LEU A 16 -4.65 6.26 13.27
N THR A 17 -5.56 5.74 12.46
CA THR A 17 -5.45 4.42 11.86
C THR A 17 -5.00 4.51 10.41
N LEU A 18 -3.92 3.78 10.08
CA LEU A 18 -3.39 3.66 8.72
C LEU A 18 -3.54 2.22 8.24
N VAL A 19 -3.92 2.04 6.97
CA VAL A 19 -3.86 0.75 6.28
C VAL A 19 -2.93 0.86 5.09
N PHE A 20 -2.02 -0.12 4.96
CA PHE A 20 -1.14 -0.25 3.80
C PHE A 20 -1.44 -1.55 3.06
N ALA A 21 -1.55 -1.48 1.74
CA ALA A 21 -1.65 -2.63 0.86
C ALA A 21 -0.42 -2.70 -0.06
N GLY A 22 -0.07 -3.91 -0.49
CA GLY A 22 1.04 -4.17 -1.40
C GLY A 22 0.74 -3.78 -2.85
N ASP A 23 1.21 -4.60 -3.80
CA ASP A 23 1.25 -4.29 -5.22
C ASP A 23 -0.13 -4.39 -5.87
N ILE A 24 -0.62 -3.28 -6.41
CA ILE A 24 -1.80 -3.20 -7.28
C ILE A 24 -1.32 -3.30 -8.72
N MET A 25 -1.54 -4.44 -9.35
CA MET A 25 -1.13 -4.73 -10.73
C MET A 25 -2.34 -5.05 -11.60
N GLN A 26 -2.18 -4.85 -12.93
CA GLN A 26 -3.23 -5.13 -13.92
C GLN A 26 -2.68 -5.98 -15.06
N HIS A 27 -2.72 -7.29 -14.92
CA HIS A 27 -2.32 -8.23 -15.95
C HIS A 27 -3.42 -8.42 -17.02
N GLU A 28 -3.03 -8.91 -18.17
CA GLU A 28 -3.97 -9.13 -19.29
C GLU A 28 -5.15 -10.07 -18.91
N SER A 29 -4.88 -11.08 -18.09
CA SER A 29 -5.94 -11.98 -17.61
C SER A 29 -7.02 -11.27 -16.77
N GLN A 30 -6.65 -10.23 -16.02
CA GLN A 30 -7.58 -9.40 -15.26
C GLN A 30 -8.40 -8.51 -16.20
N MET A 31 -7.77 -7.92 -17.23
CA MET A 31 -8.47 -7.14 -18.26
C MET A 31 -9.46 -8.00 -19.02
N LYS A 32 -9.05 -9.18 -19.49
CA LYS A 32 -9.96 -10.13 -20.17
C LYS A 32 -11.16 -10.51 -19.30
N ALA A 33 -10.94 -10.73 -18.01
CA ALA A 33 -12.00 -11.05 -17.07
C ALA A 33 -12.97 -9.87 -16.83
N ALA A 34 -12.47 -8.63 -16.88
CA ALA A 34 -13.26 -7.42 -16.67
C ALA A 34 -13.98 -6.93 -17.94
N PHE A 35 -13.53 -7.33 -19.12
CA PHE A 35 -14.08 -6.81 -20.37
C PHE A 35 -15.53 -7.30 -20.61
N ASP A 36 -16.43 -6.37 -20.85
CA ASP A 36 -17.82 -6.60 -21.27
C ASP A 36 -17.96 -6.32 -22.77
N PRO A 37 -17.99 -7.35 -23.64
CA PRO A 37 -18.07 -7.17 -25.08
C PRO A 37 -19.40 -6.57 -25.54
N ALA A 38 -20.48 -6.73 -24.77
CA ALA A 38 -21.77 -6.11 -25.09
C ALA A 38 -21.76 -4.60 -24.91
N LYS A 39 -20.89 -4.08 -24.01
CA LYS A 39 -20.77 -2.65 -23.72
C LYS A 39 -19.49 -2.03 -24.31
N GLY A 40 -18.53 -2.84 -24.74
CA GLY A 40 -17.21 -2.39 -25.17
C GLY A 40 -16.41 -1.70 -24.06
N SER A 41 -16.67 -2.00 -22.77
CA SER A 41 -16.07 -1.38 -21.58
C SER A 41 -15.63 -2.42 -20.57
N TYR A 42 -14.91 -1.97 -19.52
CA TYR A 42 -14.42 -2.87 -18.48
C TYR A 42 -15.24 -2.71 -17.21
N ASP A 43 -15.45 -3.82 -16.49
CA ASP A 43 -16.20 -3.85 -15.25
C ASP A 43 -15.39 -4.56 -14.15
N TYR A 44 -14.88 -3.76 -13.22
CA TYR A 44 -14.08 -4.22 -12.07
C TYR A 44 -14.90 -4.25 -10.76
N ARG A 45 -16.21 -4.04 -10.82
CA ARG A 45 -17.07 -4.13 -9.64
C ARG A 45 -16.97 -5.51 -9.01
N GLY A 46 -16.88 -5.55 -7.70
CA GLY A 46 -16.74 -6.78 -6.93
C GLY A 46 -15.31 -7.30 -6.77
N VAL A 47 -14.30 -6.71 -7.45
CA VAL A 47 -12.90 -7.14 -7.28
C VAL A 47 -12.44 -6.93 -5.83
N PHE A 48 -12.76 -5.80 -5.23
CA PHE A 48 -12.31 -5.41 -3.89
C PHE A 48 -13.36 -5.57 -2.79
N GLU A 49 -14.58 -6.01 -3.10
CA GLU A 49 -15.70 -6.06 -2.16
C GLU A 49 -15.37 -6.79 -0.85
N GLY A 50 -14.65 -7.92 -0.95
CA GLY A 50 -14.31 -8.72 0.23
C GLY A 50 -13.39 -8.00 1.21
N VAL A 51 -12.50 -7.13 0.74
CA VAL A 51 -11.50 -6.41 1.55
C VAL A 51 -11.85 -4.94 1.76
N LYS A 52 -12.84 -4.42 1.06
CA LYS A 52 -13.31 -3.03 1.15
C LYS A 52 -13.59 -2.60 2.60
N PRO A 53 -14.25 -3.39 3.47
CA PRO A 53 -14.46 -3.02 4.87
C PRO A 53 -13.16 -2.82 5.65
N TRP A 54 -12.09 -3.55 5.31
CA TRP A 54 -10.79 -3.40 5.97
C TRP A 54 -10.09 -2.10 5.56
N ILE A 55 -10.17 -1.76 4.25
CA ILE A 55 -9.59 -0.53 3.71
C ILE A 55 -10.32 0.68 4.29
N GLN A 56 -11.65 0.67 4.24
CA GLN A 56 -12.50 1.77 4.71
C GLN A 56 -12.56 1.93 6.25
N SER A 57 -12.04 0.96 7.01
CA SER A 57 -11.95 1.08 8.45
C SER A 57 -10.79 1.96 8.93
N ALA A 58 -9.88 2.33 8.03
CA ALA A 58 -8.76 3.22 8.31
C ALA A 58 -9.13 4.69 8.09
N ASP A 59 -8.45 5.58 8.81
CA ASP A 59 -8.52 7.02 8.56
C ASP A 59 -7.76 7.40 7.29
N ILE A 60 -6.70 6.65 6.94
CA ILE A 60 -5.94 6.80 5.68
C ILE A 60 -5.54 5.41 5.16
N ALA A 61 -5.90 5.11 3.92
CA ALA A 61 -5.54 3.87 3.23
C ALA A 61 -4.56 4.14 2.06
N ILE A 62 -3.44 3.42 2.05
CA ILE A 62 -2.30 3.63 1.15
C ILE A 62 -1.98 2.33 0.41
N ALA A 63 -1.70 2.38 -0.90
CA ALA A 63 -1.26 1.21 -1.67
C ALA A 63 -0.19 1.55 -2.71
N ASN A 64 0.59 0.55 -3.15
CA ASN A 64 1.51 0.69 -4.26
C ASN A 64 0.78 0.46 -5.59
N LEU A 65 0.72 1.51 -6.43
CA LEU A 65 0.15 1.44 -7.77
C LEU A 65 1.24 1.02 -8.76
N GLU A 66 1.38 -0.28 -9.00
CA GLU A 66 2.43 -0.85 -9.84
C GLU A 66 1.94 -1.04 -11.29
N LEU A 67 1.56 0.06 -11.90
CA LEU A 67 1.11 0.14 -13.29
C LEU A 67 1.00 1.59 -13.76
N THR A 68 0.69 1.80 -15.03
CA THR A 68 0.28 3.12 -15.55
C THR A 68 -1.18 3.11 -16.02
N PHE A 69 -1.81 4.27 -15.96
CA PHE A 69 -3.05 4.58 -16.70
C PHE A 69 -2.68 5.33 -18.00
N GLY A 70 -1.88 4.66 -18.83
CA GLY A 70 -1.29 5.26 -20.05
C GLY A 70 -2.27 5.48 -21.20
N GLY A 71 -3.50 4.97 -21.09
CA GLY A 71 -4.51 5.00 -22.14
C GLY A 71 -4.41 3.81 -23.12
N LYS A 72 -5.23 3.84 -24.15
CA LYS A 72 -5.24 2.78 -25.19
C LYS A 72 -3.96 2.80 -26.05
N PRO A 73 -3.50 1.64 -26.56
CA PRO A 73 -4.03 0.31 -26.28
C PRO A 73 -3.73 -0.10 -24.84
N TYR A 74 -4.71 -0.73 -24.18
CA TYR A 74 -4.50 -1.28 -22.84
C TYR A 74 -3.65 -2.55 -22.93
N THR A 75 -2.71 -2.71 -22.00
CA THR A 75 -1.73 -3.81 -21.97
C THR A 75 -1.48 -4.31 -20.56
N GLY A 76 -1.23 -5.61 -20.42
CA GLY A 76 -0.66 -6.22 -19.23
C GLY A 76 0.86 -6.19 -19.26
N TYR A 77 1.47 -7.22 -18.58
CA TYR A 77 2.93 -7.41 -18.61
C TYR A 77 3.46 -7.57 -20.04
N PRO A 78 4.65 -7.05 -20.40
CA PRO A 78 5.62 -6.41 -19.49
C PRO A 78 5.45 -4.89 -19.31
N GLN A 79 4.59 -4.24 -20.07
CA GLN A 79 4.38 -2.78 -19.99
C GLN A 79 2.91 -2.47 -19.76
N PHE A 80 2.59 -2.18 -18.52
CA PHE A 80 1.21 -2.01 -18.07
C PHE A 80 0.58 -0.70 -18.54
N SER A 81 -0.63 -0.82 -19.08
CA SER A 81 -1.53 0.31 -19.30
C SER A 81 -2.96 -0.13 -18.96
N ALA A 82 -3.42 0.18 -17.75
CA ALA A 82 -4.72 -0.24 -17.26
C ALA A 82 -5.86 0.62 -17.80
N PRO A 83 -7.08 0.05 -17.97
CA PRO A 83 -8.30 0.82 -18.20
C PRO A 83 -8.62 1.74 -17.03
N ASP A 84 -9.19 2.92 -17.32
CA ASP A 84 -9.56 3.90 -16.30
C ASP A 84 -10.63 3.38 -15.31
N GLU A 85 -11.45 2.43 -15.74
CA GLU A 85 -12.44 1.76 -14.89
C GLU A 85 -11.79 0.99 -13.74
N PHE A 86 -10.52 0.58 -13.89
CA PHE A 86 -9.78 -0.04 -12.79
C PHE A 86 -9.43 0.99 -11.70
N LEU A 87 -9.08 2.22 -12.09
CA LEU A 87 -8.86 3.31 -11.14
C LEU A 87 -10.14 3.64 -10.36
N ALA A 88 -11.28 3.65 -11.04
CA ALA A 88 -12.57 3.87 -10.38
C ALA A 88 -12.86 2.77 -9.33
N ALA A 89 -12.51 1.51 -9.61
CA ALA A 89 -12.67 0.42 -8.65
C ALA A 89 -11.69 0.53 -7.47
N ILE A 90 -10.45 0.99 -7.69
CA ILE A 90 -9.47 1.26 -6.63
C ILE A 90 -9.98 2.38 -5.70
N LYS A 91 -10.51 3.47 -6.28
CA LYS A 91 -11.11 4.57 -5.50
C LYS A 91 -12.31 4.11 -4.71
N ASP A 92 -13.21 3.33 -5.34
CA ASP A 92 -14.41 2.79 -4.67
C ASP A 92 -14.04 1.82 -3.52
N ALA A 93 -12.91 1.11 -3.62
CA ALA A 93 -12.42 0.27 -2.53
C ALA A 93 -12.09 1.08 -1.27
N GLY A 94 -11.82 2.38 -1.38
CA GLY A 94 -11.59 3.28 -0.25
C GLY A 94 -10.13 3.67 -0.05
N PHE A 95 -9.26 3.49 -1.05
CA PHE A 95 -7.91 4.04 -0.99
C PHE A 95 -7.91 5.55 -1.11
N ASP A 96 -7.07 6.22 -0.32
CA ASP A 96 -6.88 7.66 -0.28
C ASP A 96 -5.59 8.06 -1.00
N VAL A 97 -4.55 7.22 -0.90
CA VAL A 97 -3.21 7.53 -1.38
C VAL A 97 -2.65 6.37 -2.19
N LEU A 98 -2.11 6.68 -3.36
CA LEU A 98 -1.37 5.71 -4.18
C LEU A 98 0.09 6.14 -4.33
N VAL A 99 1.02 5.28 -3.89
CA VAL A 99 2.45 5.51 -4.16
C VAL A 99 2.80 4.98 -5.54
N THR A 100 3.58 5.73 -6.30
CA THR A 100 3.77 5.54 -7.74
C THR A 100 5.21 5.33 -8.18
N ALA A 101 6.20 5.50 -7.28
CA ALA A 101 7.59 5.15 -7.59
C ALA A 101 7.79 3.63 -7.50
N ASN A 102 7.75 2.96 -8.64
CA ASN A 102 8.00 1.53 -8.83
C ASN A 102 8.63 1.27 -10.21
N ASN A 103 8.98 0.03 -10.49
CA ASN A 103 9.62 -0.35 -11.74
C ASN A 103 8.73 -0.19 -12.98
N HIS A 104 7.40 -0.08 -12.79
CA HIS A 104 6.41 0.14 -13.86
C HIS A 104 5.95 1.59 -14.01
N SER A 105 6.56 2.53 -13.29
CA SER A 105 6.19 3.96 -13.30
C SER A 105 6.20 4.61 -14.68
N VAL A 106 7.02 4.12 -15.59
CA VAL A 106 7.24 4.69 -16.95
C VAL A 106 6.98 3.70 -18.07
N ASP A 107 6.21 2.66 -17.87
CA ASP A 107 5.88 1.64 -18.87
C ASP A 107 5.33 2.22 -20.17
N ARG A 108 4.63 3.32 -20.11
CA ARG A 108 4.09 4.05 -21.28
C ARG A 108 4.83 5.36 -21.51
N GLY A 109 6.11 5.43 -21.07
CA GLY A 109 6.97 6.57 -21.23
C GLY A 109 6.43 7.84 -20.55
N ARG A 110 6.91 9.01 -21.02
CA ARG A 110 6.52 10.31 -20.47
C ARG A 110 5.01 10.54 -20.48
N SER A 111 4.37 10.32 -21.62
CA SER A 111 2.92 10.55 -21.77
C SER A 111 2.09 9.66 -20.85
N GLY A 112 2.54 8.42 -20.64
CA GLY A 112 1.90 7.47 -19.73
C GLY A 112 2.00 7.89 -18.27
N LEU A 113 3.19 8.30 -17.82
CA LEU A 113 3.40 8.83 -16.48
C LEU A 113 2.51 10.07 -16.25
N GLU A 114 2.62 11.09 -17.13
CA GLU A 114 1.83 12.31 -16.98
C GLU A 114 0.32 12.07 -17.04
N ARG A 115 -0.14 11.11 -17.89
CA ARG A 115 -1.56 10.74 -17.91
C ARG A 115 -1.96 10.06 -16.60
N THR A 116 -1.13 9.17 -16.06
CA THR A 116 -1.40 8.53 -14.77
C THR A 116 -1.60 9.56 -13.67
N LEU A 117 -0.69 10.53 -13.54
CA LEU A 117 -0.84 11.61 -12.55
C LEU A 117 -2.17 12.36 -12.72
N ARG A 118 -2.48 12.83 -13.95
CA ARG A 118 -3.75 13.51 -14.22
C ARG A 118 -4.99 12.66 -13.91
N ARG A 119 -4.92 11.33 -14.11
CA ARG A 119 -6.02 10.42 -13.77
C ARG A 119 -6.20 10.28 -12.26
N LEU A 120 -5.09 10.21 -11.51
CA LEU A 120 -5.11 10.18 -10.04
C LEU A 120 -5.72 11.47 -9.48
N ASP A 121 -5.26 12.64 -9.97
CA ASP A 121 -5.80 13.95 -9.59
C ASP A 121 -7.31 14.05 -9.88
N SER A 122 -7.72 13.64 -11.09
CA SER A 122 -9.13 13.67 -11.49
C SER A 122 -10.02 12.75 -10.65
N ALA A 123 -9.46 11.67 -10.08
CA ALA A 123 -10.14 10.77 -9.17
C ALA A 123 -10.14 11.27 -7.72
N GLY A 124 -9.43 12.37 -7.41
CA GLY A 124 -9.25 12.88 -6.07
C GLY A 124 -8.46 11.92 -5.19
N LEU A 125 -7.45 11.24 -5.77
CA LEU A 125 -6.51 10.36 -5.08
C LEU A 125 -5.19 11.11 -4.88
N LEU A 126 -4.73 11.18 -3.64
CA LEU A 126 -3.39 11.66 -3.36
C LEU A 126 -2.35 10.68 -3.90
N HIS A 127 -1.22 11.20 -4.36
CA HIS A 127 -0.15 10.35 -4.89
C HIS A 127 1.23 10.95 -4.63
N THR A 128 2.26 10.11 -4.62
CA THR A 128 3.64 10.54 -4.48
C THR A 128 4.60 9.49 -5.04
N GLY A 129 5.85 9.92 -5.32
CA GLY A 129 6.92 9.07 -5.85
C GLY A 129 7.26 9.37 -7.30
N THR A 130 6.28 9.79 -8.12
CA THR A 130 6.46 10.28 -9.49
C THR A 130 5.89 11.69 -9.63
N PHE A 131 6.50 12.52 -10.48
CA PHE A 131 6.15 13.93 -10.64
C PHE A 131 6.23 14.34 -12.10
N ALA A 132 5.36 15.26 -12.50
CA ALA A 132 5.34 15.80 -13.85
C ALA A 132 6.61 16.58 -14.18
N ASP A 133 7.18 17.28 -13.20
CA ASP A 133 8.42 18.03 -13.34
C ASP A 133 9.08 18.33 -11.97
N THR A 134 10.13 19.14 -11.99
CA THR A 134 10.85 19.55 -10.78
C THR A 134 10.01 20.48 -9.90
N LEU A 135 9.17 21.33 -10.46
CA LEU A 135 8.34 22.24 -9.69
C LEU A 135 7.24 21.46 -8.94
N ASP A 136 6.62 20.49 -9.62
CA ASP A 136 5.68 19.57 -9.03
C ASP A 136 6.31 18.83 -7.82
N PHE A 137 7.53 18.28 -8.01
CA PHE A 137 8.29 17.66 -6.90
C PHE A 137 8.55 18.64 -5.75
N LEU A 138 9.00 19.85 -6.03
CA LEU A 138 9.34 20.83 -4.98
C LEU A 138 8.13 21.27 -4.17
N ASN A 139 6.97 21.35 -4.80
CA ASN A 139 5.74 21.79 -4.16
C ASN A 139 5.03 20.69 -3.38
N HIS A 140 5.14 19.42 -3.81
CA HIS A 140 4.32 18.33 -3.29
C HIS A 140 5.11 17.22 -2.58
N TYR A 141 6.46 17.35 -2.43
CA TYR A 141 7.26 16.32 -1.78
C TYR A 141 8.09 16.86 -0.61
N PRO A 142 8.05 16.22 0.60
CA PRO A 142 7.25 15.03 0.95
C PRO A 142 5.75 15.29 0.87
N LEU A 143 4.95 14.24 0.55
CA LEU A 143 3.50 14.36 0.64
C LEU A 143 3.09 14.44 2.11
N ILE A 144 2.35 15.48 2.47
CA ILE A 144 1.83 15.64 3.83
C ILE A 144 0.39 15.16 3.86
N LEU A 145 0.12 14.20 4.74
CA LEU A 145 -1.21 13.66 4.99
C LEU A 145 -1.72 14.21 6.32
N GLU A 146 -2.95 14.71 6.33
CA GLU A 146 -3.57 15.28 7.53
C GLU A 146 -4.91 14.61 7.82
N ALA A 147 -5.02 13.96 8.98
CA ALA A 147 -6.26 13.35 9.45
C ALA A 147 -6.26 13.27 10.98
N ARG A 148 -7.42 13.42 11.61
CA ARG A 148 -7.61 13.27 13.06
C ARG A 148 -6.63 14.08 13.92
N GLY A 149 -6.19 15.24 13.43
CA GLY A 149 -5.19 16.06 14.13
C GLY A 149 -3.74 15.56 14.02
N PHE A 150 -3.48 14.53 13.22
CA PHE A 150 -2.13 14.06 12.89
C PHE A 150 -1.67 14.65 11.55
N ARG A 151 -0.36 14.87 11.46
CA ARG A 151 0.34 15.22 10.23
C ARG A 151 1.42 14.18 9.94
N ILE A 152 1.36 13.52 8.81
CA ILE A 152 2.27 12.44 8.43
C ILE A 152 3.03 12.85 7.17
N SER A 153 4.35 12.77 7.18
CA SER A 153 5.16 12.88 5.96
C SER A 153 5.26 11.51 5.29
N LEU A 154 4.82 11.42 4.04
CA LEU A 154 4.93 10.22 3.23
C LEU A 154 5.96 10.42 2.12
N LEU A 155 6.96 9.51 2.07
CA LEU A 155 8.00 9.44 1.06
C LEU A 155 7.89 8.12 0.30
N ASN A 156 8.26 8.12 -0.99
CA ASN A 156 8.23 6.91 -1.80
C ASN A 156 9.40 6.87 -2.80
N TYR A 157 10.04 5.69 -2.93
CA TYR A 157 11.22 5.46 -3.76
C TYR A 157 11.19 4.09 -4.44
N THR A 158 11.88 3.98 -5.58
CA THR A 158 12.04 2.71 -6.32
C THR A 158 13.50 2.40 -6.63
N TYR A 159 13.82 1.11 -6.75
CA TYR A 159 15.14 0.65 -7.18
C TYR A 159 15.44 0.95 -8.66
N GLY A 160 14.39 1.14 -9.47
CA GLY A 160 14.56 1.36 -10.91
C GLY A 160 13.24 1.42 -11.66
N THR A 161 13.33 1.44 -12.98
CA THR A 161 12.22 1.58 -13.93
C THR A 161 12.32 0.57 -15.08
N ASN A 162 12.69 -0.68 -14.80
CA ASN A 162 12.85 -1.76 -15.78
C ASN A 162 13.70 -1.38 -17.00
N GLY A 163 14.75 -0.56 -16.79
CA GLY A 163 15.63 -0.09 -17.85
C GLY A 163 15.03 1.00 -18.76
N ILE A 164 13.79 1.42 -18.52
CA ILE A 164 13.16 2.51 -19.29
C ILE A 164 13.60 3.85 -18.70
N ALA A 165 14.24 4.68 -19.52
CA ALA A 165 14.75 5.97 -19.07
C ALA A 165 13.62 6.93 -18.69
N VAL A 166 13.73 7.55 -17.52
CA VAL A 166 12.86 8.66 -17.11
C VAL A 166 13.23 9.90 -17.89
N ARG A 167 12.35 10.34 -18.79
CA ARG A 167 12.60 11.52 -19.65
C ARG A 167 12.24 12.82 -18.93
N ARG A 168 13.15 13.79 -18.97
CA ARG A 168 12.84 15.15 -18.47
C ARG A 168 11.62 15.74 -19.18
N PRO A 169 10.80 16.54 -18.50
CA PRO A 169 10.95 17.05 -17.12
C PRO A 169 10.51 16.08 -16.03
N ASN A 170 9.93 14.91 -16.36
CA ASN A 170 9.40 13.97 -15.39
C ASN A 170 10.46 13.50 -14.39
N ARG A 171 9.99 13.15 -13.20
CA ARG A 171 10.80 12.58 -12.12
C ARG A 171 10.14 11.32 -11.57
N VAL A 172 11.00 10.34 -11.27
CA VAL A 172 10.68 9.17 -10.45
C VAL A 172 11.74 9.13 -9.35
N ASN A 173 11.37 8.99 -8.11
CA ASN A 173 12.32 8.99 -7.01
C ASN A 173 13.10 7.67 -6.95
N PRO A 174 14.40 7.66 -7.25
CA PRO A 174 15.21 6.46 -7.10
C PRO A 174 15.61 6.25 -5.65
N ILE A 175 15.96 5.01 -5.28
CA ILE A 175 16.64 4.71 -4.02
C ILE A 175 18.08 5.25 -4.12
N ASP A 176 18.27 6.44 -3.58
CA ASP A 176 19.55 7.13 -3.44
C ASP A 176 19.65 7.66 -2.02
N THR A 177 20.55 7.12 -1.22
CA THR A 177 20.70 7.48 0.20
C THR A 177 21.05 8.94 0.42
N ALA A 178 21.76 9.58 -0.52
CA ALA A 178 22.07 11.01 -0.44
C ALA A 178 20.79 11.86 -0.63
N GLN A 179 19.95 11.49 -1.61
CA GLN A 179 18.66 12.17 -1.80
C GLN A 179 17.68 11.84 -0.67
N ILE A 180 17.58 10.58 -0.24
CA ILE A 180 16.72 10.16 0.89
C ILE A 180 17.08 10.95 2.16
N ARG A 181 18.37 11.16 2.44
CA ARG A 181 18.81 11.99 3.58
C ARG A 181 18.27 13.42 3.52
N LYS A 182 18.32 14.05 2.34
CA LYS A 182 17.80 15.42 2.13
C LYS A 182 16.27 15.45 2.32
N ASP A 183 15.58 14.45 1.78
CA ASP A 183 14.13 14.38 1.85
C ASP A 183 13.65 14.10 3.28
N LEU A 184 14.32 13.22 4.02
CA LEU A 184 14.06 13.00 5.44
C LEU A 184 14.34 14.24 6.30
N ALA A 185 15.40 15.00 5.97
CA ALA A 185 15.65 16.28 6.63
C ALA A 185 14.53 17.29 6.35
N ARG A 186 14.05 17.35 5.11
CA ARG A 186 12.90 18.18 4.72
C ARG A 186 11.62 17.73 5.43
N ALA A 187 11.36 16.41 5.53
CA ALA A 187 10.22 15.87 6.27
C ALA A 187 10.23 16.29 7.75
N ARG A 188 11.40 16.25 8.40
CA ARG A 188 11.55 16.74 9.79
C ARG A 188 11.23 18.23 9.94
N GLN A 189 11.61 19.04 8.94
CA GLN A 189 11.30 20.49 8.94
C GLN A 189 9.80 20.78 8.85
N GLN A 190 9.01 19.85 8.30
CA GLN A 190 7.55 19.95 8.27
C GLN A 190 6.90 19.76 9.64
N LYS A 191 7.66 19.38 10.68
CA LYS A 191 7.16 19.12 12.05
C LYS A 191 5.97 18.14 12.06
N THR A 192 6.08 17.08 11.29
CA THR A 192 5.06 16.03 11.22
C THR A 192 5.18 15.06 12.39
N ASP A 193 4.09 14.42 12.75
CA ASP A 193 3.99 13.49 13.88
C ASP A 193 4.70 12.15 13.61
N ALA A 194 4.77 11.76 12.33
CA ALA A 194 5.50 10.57 11.90
C ALA A 194 6.01 10.75 10.46
N VAL A 195 7.12 10.08 10.15
CA VAL A 195 7.66 9.94 8.80
C VAL A 195 7.50 8.51 8.35
N VAL A 196 6.79 8.31 7.24
CA VAL A 196 6.56 7.03 6.57
C VAL A 196 7.35 7.01 5.27
N VAL A 197 8.11 5.94 5.05
CA VAL A 197 8.85 5.75 3.79
C VAL A 197 8.37 4.46 3.14
N VAL A 198 7.87 4.56 1.91
CA VAL A 198 7.45 3.41 1.13
C VAL A 198 8.50 3.12 0.06
N PHE A 199 8.92 1.86 -0.03
CA PHE A 199 9.92 1.40 -0.97
C PHE A 199 9.38 0.35 -1.94
N HIS A 200 9.79 0.48 -3.19
CA HIS A 200 9.68 -0.56 -4.19
C HIS A 200 11.09 -1.11 -4.45
N TRP A 201 11.43 -2.27 -3.84
CA TRP A 201 12.81 -2.72 -3.65
C TRP A 201 12.97 -4.23 -3.52
N GLY A 202 14.21 -4.69 -3.47
CA GLY A 202 14.56 -6.10 -3.25
C GLY A 202 14.55 -6.92 -4.51
N ASP A 203 14.48 -8.23 -4.34
CA ASP A 203 14.51 -9.19 -5.43
C ASP A 203 13.14 -9.85 -5.59
N GLU A 204 12.65 -9.96 -6.82
CA GLU A 204 11.39 -10.64 -7.10
C GLU A 204 11.40 -12.08 -6.56
N TYR A 205 10.29 -12.43 -5.92
CA TYR A 205 9.99 -13.79 -5.47
C TYR A 205 10.88 -14.34 -4.33
N GLN A 206 11.71 -13.51 -3.72
CA GLN A 206 12.50 -13.86 -2.53
C GLN A 206 11.71 -13.51 -1.27
N GLN A 207 11.47 -14.51 -0.41
CA GLN A 207 10.72 -14.33 0.84
C GLN A 207 11.53 -13.64 1.94
N LEU A 208 12.85 -13.67 1.88
CA LEU A 208 13.72 -12.97 2.83
C LEU A 208 14.29 -11.70 2.20
N PRO A 209 14.38 -10.60 2.96
CA PRO A 209 14.96 -9.36 2.46
C PRO A 209 16.46 -9.53 2.18
N ASN A 210 16.90 -8.97 1.07
CA ASN A 210 18.33 -8.92 0.75
C ASN A 210 19.05 -7.86 1.61
N ARG A 211 20.39 -7.88 1.53
CA ARG A 211 21.24 -6.96 2.32
C ARG A 211 20.96 -5.49 2.00
N ALA A 212 20.71 -5.14 0.75
CA ALA A 212 20.44 -3.75 0.34
C ALA A 212 19.14 -3.23 0.98
N GLN A 213 18.08 -4.04 1.03
CA GLN A 213 16.84 -3.69 1.73
C GLN A 213 17.11 -3.40 3.22
N GLN A 214 17.89 -4.26 3.88
CA GLN A 214 18.20 -4.11 5.31
C GLN A 214 19.04 -2.86 5.59
N GLU A 215 20.04 -2.58 4.76
CA GLU A 215 20.91 -1.41 4.89
C GLU A 215 20.14 -0.10 4.68
N VAL A 216 19.29 -0.03 3.65
CA VAL A 216 18.44 1.14 3.37
C VAL A 216 17.39 1.35 4.46
N ALA A 217 16.75 0.29 4.96
CA ALA A 217 15.82 0.38 6.09
C ALA A 217 16.52 0.94 7.33
N GLY A 218 17.65 0.35 7.74
CA GLY A 218 18.44 0.81 8.89
C GLY A 218 18.90 2.25 8.75
N PHE A 219 19.33 2.65 7.54
CA PHE A 219 19.67 4.04 7.24
C PHE A 219 18.48 4.98 7.46
N CYS A 220 17.31 4.69 6.91
CA CYS A 220 16.13 5.53 7.06
C CYS A 220 15.67 5.65 8.52
N LEU A 221 15.68 4.55 9.28
CA LEU A 221 15.38 4.57 10.70
C LEU A 221 16.37 5.46 11.48
N SER A 222 17.67 5.36 11.19
CA SER A 222 18.69 6.21 11.81
C SER A 222 18.52 7.70 11.49
N GLN A 223 17.84 8.01 10.39
CA GLN A 223 17.49 9.38 9.99
C GLN A 223 16.10 9.81 10.48
N GLY A 224 15.43 9.03 11.34
CA GLY A 224 14.17 9.40 12.01
C GLY A 224 12.90 9.00 11.25
N ALA A 225 12.98 8.09 10.27
CA ALA A 225 11.77 7.44 9.75
C ALA A 225 11.15 6.56 10.84
N LYS A 226 9.82 6.59 10.96
CA LYS A 226 9.08 5.78 11.94
C LYS A 226 8.55 4.49 11.33
N LEU A 227 8.04 4.53 10.09
CA LEU A 227 7.52 3.38 9.37
C LEU A 227 8.26 3.22 8.04
N ILE A 228 8.72 2.00 7.77
CA ILE A 228 9.28 1.58 6.48
C ILE A 228 8.37 0.49 5.92
N ILE A 229 7.80 0.72 4.76
CA ILE A 229 6.85 -0.20 4.10
C ILE A 229 7.40 -0.58 2.73
N GLY A 230 7.55 -1.88 2.48
CA GLY A 230 8.12 -2.40 1.24
C GLY A 230 7.11 -3.07 0.33
N SER A 231 7.43 -3.06 -0.96
CA SER A 231 6.74 -3.71 -2.08
C SER A 231 7.75 -4.14 -3.14
N HIS A 232 7.36 -4.78 -4.23
CA HIS A 232 8.15 -5.32 -5.35
C HIS A 232 8.43 -6.83 -5.30
N PRO A 233 8.82 -7.50 -4.19
CA PRO A 233 9.11 -8.93 -4.23
C PRO A 233 7.92 -9.81 -4.67
N HIS A 234 6.70 -9.26 -4.71
CA HIS A 234 5.45 -9.96 -5.05
C HIS A 234 5.12 -11.13 -4.13
N VAL A 235 5.88 -11.27 -3.06
CA VAL A 235 5.69 -12.26 -1.99
C VAL A 235 5.78 -11.54 -0.64
N LEU A 236 5.18 -12.12 0.38
CA LEU A 236 5.32 -11.62 1.75
C LEU A 236 6.78 -11.74 2.20
N GLN A 237 7.28 -10.68 2.81
CA GLN A 237 8.55 -10.66 3.53
C GLN A 237 8.31 -10.28 5.00
N PRO A 238 9.31 -10.47 5.91
CA PRO A 238 9.14 -10.24 7.33
C PRO A 238 8.70 -8.82 7.71
N MET A 239 8.02 -8.73 8.85
CA MET A 239 7.56 -7.48 9.47
C MET A 239 8.16 -7.39 10.87
N TYR A 240 8.88 -6.30 11.18
CA TYR A 240 9.59 -6.10 12.45
C TYR A 240 9.11 -4.81 13.12
N TRP A 241 8.34 -4.95 14.19
CA TRP A 241 8.00 -3.85 15.07
C TRP A 241 8.96 -3.81 16.26
N ASN A 242 9.87 -2.86 16.25
CA ASN A 242 10.74 -2.60 17.39
C ASN A 242 9.99 -1.68 18.38
N ARG A 243 9.49 -2.26 19.47
CA ARG A 243 8.71 -1.53 20.47
C ARG A 243 9.55 -0.55 21.28
N ASP A 244 10.81 -0.89 21.53
CA ASP A 244 11.73 -0.05 22.34
C ASP A 244 12.13 1.22 21.59
N GLN A 245 12.36 1.10 20.29
CA GLN A 245 12.70 2.22 19.42
C GLN A 245 11.46 2.86 18.77
N ASP A 246 10.28 2.29 18.99
CA ASP A 246 9.00 2.75 18.47
C ASP A 246 9.01 2.95 16.94
N ASN A 247 9.49 1.93 16.23
CA ASN A 247 9.57 1.93 14.77
C ASN A 247 9.16 0.58 14.16
N LEU A 248 8.81 0.61 12.87
CA LEU A 248 8.31 -0.54 12.13
C LEU A 248 9.02 -0.66 10.78
N VAL A 249 9.46 -1.88 10.44
CA VAL A 249 9.91 -2.25 9.09
C VAL A 249 9.05 -3.40 8.58
N VAL A 250 8.42 -3.22 7.44
CA VAL A 250 7.74 -4.25 6.66
C VAL A 250 8.47 -4.37 5.34
N TYR A 251 9.14 -5.47 5.09
CA TYR A 251 9.99 -5.60 3.90
C TYR A 251 9.20 -5.83 2.62
N SER A 252 8.07 -6.56 2.66
CA SER A 252 7.11 -6.66 1.55
C SER A 252 5.73 -7.10 2.01
N LEU A 253 4.70 -6.43 1.50
CA LEU A 253 3.30 -6.82 1.70
C LEU A 253 2.80 -7.81 0.64
N GLY A 254 3.61 -8.16 -0.36
CA GLY A 254 3.23 -9.03 -1.47
C GLY A 254 2.22 -8.40 -2.41
N ASN A 255 1.58 -9.23 -3.23
CA ASN A 255 0.57 -8.77 -4.18
C ASN A 255 -0.75 -8.46 -3.48
N PHE A 256 -1.20 -7.20 -3.54
CA PHE A 256 -2.57 -6.89 -3.15
C PHE A 256 -3.54 -7.42 -4.21
N ILE A 257 -3.32 -7.08 -5.48
CA ILE A 257 -4.07 -7.66 -6.62
C ILE A 257 -3.15 -7.82 -7.83
N SER A 258 -3.09 -9.04 -8.39
CA SER A 258 -2.32 -9.31 -9.60
C SER A 258 -2.89 -10.50 -10.38
N GLY A 259 -2.38 -10.72 -11.60
CA GLY A 259 -2.65 -11.92 -12.40
C GLY A 259 -1.65 -13.04 -12.16
N GLN A 260 -0.66 -12.85 -11.30
CA GLN A 260 0.34 -13.87 -10.97
C GLN A 260 -0.30 -15.04 -10.21
N ARG A 261 0.16 -16.28 -10.49
CA ARG A 261 -0.48 -17.49 -9.99
C ARG A 261 0.47 -18.46 -9.31
N ALA A 262 1.77 -18.23 -9.44
CA ALA A 262 2.73 -19.10 -8.79
C ALA A 262 2.57 -19.04 -7.27
N ARG A 263 2.95 -20.12 -6.59
CA ARG A 263 2.94 -20.23 -5.14
C ARG A 263 3.61 -19.00 -4.51
N TYR A 264 3.07 -18.51 -3.40
CA TYR A 264 3.42 -17.29 -2.66
C TYR A 264 3.06 -15.95 -3.32
N ARG A 265 2.61 -15.92 -4.62
CA ARG A 265 2.36 -14.67 -5.37
C ARG A 265 0.88 -14.37 -5.58
N ASN A 266 0.01 -15.27 -5.12
CA ASN A 266 -1.44 -15.21 -5.35
C ASN A 266 -2.20 -14.51 -4.23
N GLY A 267 -1.53 -13.66 -3.48
CA GLY A 267 -2.10 -12.87 -2.39
C GLY A 267 -1.04 -12.07 -1.67
N GLY A 268 -1.45 -11.37 -0.63
CA GLY A 268 -0.60 -10.52 0.19
C GLY A 268 -1.23 -10.19 1.53
N ALA A 269 -0.73 -9.14 2.15
CA ALA A 269 -1.24 -8.65 3.43
C ALA A 269 -1.67 -7.19 3.33
N LEU A 270 -2.72 -6.85 4.10
CA LEU A 270 -3.00 -5.49 4.51
C LEU A 270 -2.38 -5.28 5.88
N LEU A 271 -1.51 -4.29 6.01
CA LEU A 271 -0.93 -3.89 7.28
C LEU A 271 -1.83 -2.84 7.93
N HIS A 272 -2.14 -3.05 9.19
CA HIS A 272 -2.90 -2.10 10.01
C HIS A 272 -1.97 -1.48 11.05
N VAL A 273 -1.92 -0.17 11.12
CA VAL A 273 -1.10 0.59 12.06
C VAL A 273 -1.99 1.59 12.78
N THR A 274 -1.90 1.64 14.11
CA THR A 274 -2.52 2.69 14.91
C THR A 274 -1.43 3.56 15.53
N LEU A 275 -1.43 4.83 15.18
CA LEU A 275 -0.65 5.85 15.85
C LEU A 275 -1.47 6.46 16.98
N ARG A 276 -0.83 6.82 18.09
CA ARG A 276 -1.43 7.50 19.22
C ARG A 276 -0.59 8.70 19.63
N LYS A 277 -1.25 9.82 19.93
CA LYS A 277 -0.62 10.99 20.57
C LYS A 277 -0.80 10.89 22.08
N ASP A 278 0.33 10.85 22.78
CA ASP A 278 0.35 10.92 24.23
C ASP A 278 0.71 12.37 24.61
N HIS A 279 -0.20 13.04 25.28
CA HIS A 279 0.05 14.36 25.86
C HIS A 279 0.86 14.20 27.12
N THR A 280 2.14 14.54 27.06
CA THR A 280 3.02 14.54 28.26
C THR A 280 2.71 15.75 29.14
N ALA A 281 2.98 15.63 30.44
CA ALA A 281 2.84 16.75 31.39
C ALA A 281 3.69 17.99 31.03
N GLU A 282 4.73 17.79 30.20
CA GLU A 282 5.63 18.84 29.69
C GLU A 282 5.11 19.52 28.41
N GLY A 283 3.92 19.15 27.91
CA GLY A 283 3.18 19.86 26.87
C GLY A 283 3.55 19.54 25.42
N THR A 284 4.59 18.74 25.14
CA THR A 284 4.92 18.32 23.78
C THR A 284 4.31 16.95 23.47
N PRO A 285 3.36 16.85 22.53
CA PRO A 285 2.75 15.56 22.19
C PRO A 285 3.81 14.61 21.61
N ARG A 286 3.83 13.37 22.11
CA ARG A 286 4.65 12.29 21.53
C ARG A 286 3.75 11.34 20.76
N THR A 287 4.08 11.09 19.50
CA THR A 287 3.38 10.10 18.67
C THR A 287 4.07 8.75 18.75
N THR A 288 3.31 7.71 19.12
CA THR A 288 3.77 6.33 19.31
C THR A 288 3.00 5.36 18.44
N LEU A 289 3.59 4.19 18.16
CA LEU A 289 2.93 3.05 17.54
C LEU A 289 2.14 2.30 18.62
N ALA A 290 0.81 2.47 18.62
CA ALA A 290 -0.07 1.85 19.63
C ALA A 290 -0.47 0.42 19.27
N ASP A 291 -0.66 0.13 17.98
CA ASP A 291 -0.95 -1.21 17.46
C ASP A 291 -0.36 -1.39 16.07
N VAL A 292 0.15 -2.59 15.81
CA VAL A 292 0.60 -3.05 14.50
C VAL A 292 0.16 -4.48 14.31
N SER A 293 -0.63 -4.73 13.27
CA SER A 293 -1.13 -6.05 12.92
C SER A 293 -1.32 -6.19 11.42
N TYR A 294 -1.50 -7.40 10.91
CA TYR A 294 -1.78 -7.63 9.50
C TYR A 294 -3.03 -8.49 9.29
N SER A 295 -3.64 -8.37 8.12
CA SER A 295 -4.69 -9.26 7.62
C SER A 295 -4.27 -9.81 6.28
N LEU A 296 -4.42 -11.12 6.07
CA LEU A 296 -4.11 -11.76 4.78
C LEU A 296 -5.27 -11.59 3.79
N SER A 297 -4.94 -11.38 2.52
CA SER A 297 -5.91 -11.41 1.42
C SER A 297 -5.41 -12.28 0.28
N TRP A 298 -6.29 -13.05 -0.30
CA TRP A 298 -6.00 -13.97 -1.39
C TRP A 298 -6.69 -13.54 -2.68
N VAL A 299 -5.97 -13.64 -3.81
CA VAL A 299 -6.51 -13.33 -5.13
C VAL A 299 -7.22 -14.56 -5.69
N ASN A 300 -8.55 -14.62 -5.53
CA ASN A 300 -9.36 -15.65 -6.14
C ASN A 300 -9.59 -15.35 -7.62
N ARG A 301 -9.48 -16.39 -8.46
CA ARG A 301 -9.88 -16.35 -9.85
C ARG A 301 -10.87 -17.47 -10.12
N LEU A 302 -12.13 -17.09 -10.29
CA LEU A 302 -13.18 -18.02 -10.68
C LEU A 302 -12.92 -18.50 -12.12
N PRO A 303 -12.97 -19.82 -12.39
CA PRO A 303 -12.84 -20.31 -13.75
C PRO A 303 -14.02 -19.82 -14.60
N ASP A 304 -13.72 -19.49 -15.85
CA ASP A 304 -14.66 -19.23 -16.97
C ASP A 304 -15.79 -18.21 -16.71
N SER A 305 -15.63 -17.32 -15.74
CA SER A 305 -16.62 -16.27 -15.48
C SER A 305 -16.10 -14.87 -15.78
N ARG A 306 -16.97 -14.02 -16.31
CA ARG A 306 -16.72 -12.58 -16.29
C ARG A 306 -16.58 -12.13 -14.84
N ARG A 307 -15.75 -11.10 -14.60
CA ARG A 307 -15.43 -10.61 -13.24
C ARG A 307 -14.85 -11.70 -12.34
N SER A 308 -14.00 -12.55 -12.93
CA SER A 308 -13.48 -13.72 -12.24
C SER A 308 -12.46 -13.41 -11.14
N PHE A 309 -11.84 -12.23 -11.14
CA PHE A 309 -10.89 -11.83 -10.08
C PHE A 309 -11.62 -11.19 -8.90
N ARG A 310 -11.32 -11.69 -7.70
CA ARG A 310 -11.83 -11.14 -6.44
C ARG A 310 -10.78 -11.27 -5.37
N LEU A 311 -10.64 -10.23 -4.53
CA LEU A 311 -9.90 -10.32 -3.29
C LEU A 311 -10.77 -10.97 -2.21
N VAL A 312 -10.26 -12.05 -1.64
CA VAL A 312 -10.90 -12.79 -0.56
C VAL A 312 -10.13 -12.52 0.73
N PRO A 313 -10.78 -11.94 1.75
CA PRO A 313 -10.17 -11.78 3.06
C PRO A 313 -9.93 -13.15 3.69
N VAL A 314 -8.75 -13.37 4.28
CA VAL A 314 -8.44 -14.63 4.94
C VAL A 314 -9.04 -14.67 6.33
N GLY A 315 -9.65 -15.80 6.63
CA GLY A 315 -10.09 -16.12 7.99
C GLY A 315 -11.58 -15.82 8.28
N ASP A 316 -12.49 -15.45 7.33
CA ASP A 316 -13.95 -15.29 7.56
C ASP A 316 -14.73 -16.58 7.24
N PRO A 317 -15.76 -17.01 8.04
CA PRO A 317 -16.63 -18.10 7.66
C PRO A 317 -17.30 -17.88 6.29
N VAL A 318 -17.52 -16.63 5.89
CA VAL A 318 -17.99 -16.24 4.54
C VAL A 318 -16.97 -16.58 3.45
N ASP A 319 -15.68 -16.66 3.78
CA ASP A 319 -14.60 -16.95 2.82
C ASP A 319 -14.73 -18.33 2.21
N SER A 320 -15.23 -19.30 2.98
CA SER A 320 -15.51 -20.65 2.48
C SER A 320 -16.59 -20.68 1.40
N LEU A 321 -17.52 -19.71 1.41
CA LEU A 321 -18.60 -19.55 0.42
C LEU A 321 -18.13 -18.75 -0.81
N ALA A 322 -17.19 -17.82 -0.64
CA ALA A 322 -16.63 -17.03 -1.74
C ALA A 322 -15.64 -17.82 -2.61
N VAL A 323 -15.02 -18.89 -2.05
CA VAL A 323 -14.09 -19.76 -2.77
C VAL A 323 -14.82 -21.01 -3.27
N THR A 324 -15.28 -20.96 -4.50
CA THR A 324 -15.98 -22.08 -5.14
C THR A 324 -15.02 -22.98 -5.93
N GLY A 325 -15.29 -24.30 -5.93
CA GLY A 325 -14.49 -25.31 -6.63
C GLY A 325 -13.34 -25.87 -5.79
N SER A 326 -13.08 -27.18 -5.95
CA SER A 326 -12.08 -27.91 -5.15
C SER A 326 -10.67 -27.40 -5.33
N ASN A 327 -10.26 -27.06 -6.56
CA ASN A 327 -8.94 -26.54 -6.86
C ASN A 327 -8.70 -25.16 -6.25
N SER A 328 -9.66 -24.23 -6.34
CA SER A 328 -9.55 -22.91 -5.72
C SER A 328 -9.46 -23.00 -4.21
N ARG A 329 -10.21 -23.91 -3.58
CA ARG A 329 -10.12 -24.15 -2.13
C ARG A 329 -8.78 -24.72 -1.70
N ALA A 330 -8.18 -25.60 -2.49
CA ALA A 330 -6.85 -26.13 -2.21
C ALA A 330 -5.78 -25.05 -2.26
N LEU A 331 -5.77 -24.21 -3.30
CA LEU A 331 -4.86 -23.09 -3.45
C LEU A 331 -5.05 -22.03 -2.36
N TYR A 332 -6.29 -21.75 -1.96
CA TYR A 332 -6.58 -20.84 -0.84
C TYR A 332 -6.01 -21.35 0.48
N LYS A 333 -6.22 -22.64 0.79
CA LYS A 333 -5.67 -23.28 1.99
C LYS A 333 -4.15 -23.30 1.97
N GLU A 334 -3.54 -23.59 0.82
CA GLU A 334 -2.09 -23.54 0.64
C GLU A 334 -1.55 -22.16 0.93
N PHE A 335 -2.13 -21.11 0.33
CA PHE A 335 -1.73 -19.72 0.57
C PHE A 335 -1.79 -19.34 2.05
N ILE A 336 -2.89 -19.68 2.73
CA ILE A 336 -3.06 -19.38 4.16
C ILE A 336 -1.97 -20.08 4.99
N ASN A 337 -1.82 -21.39 4.76
CA ASN A 337 -0.86 -22.18 5.53
C ASN A 337 0.57 -21.67 5.32
N ASP A 338 0.98 -21.47 4.07
CA ASP A 338 2.31 -20.99 3.72
C ASP A 338 2.58 -19.62 4.34
N SER A 339 1.62 -18.69 4.22
CA SER A 339 1.75 -17.34 4.73
C SER A 339 1.87 -17.32 6.26
N ARG A 340 1.02 -18.07 6.96
CA ARG A 340 1.04 -18.14 8.42
C ARG A 340 2.31 -18.80 8.95
N VAL A 341 2.71 -19.96 8.40
CA VAL A 341 3.94 -20.63 8.79
C VAL A 341 5.16 -19.72 8.58
N PHE A 342 5.21 -19.01 7.46
CA PHE A 342 6.29 -18.07 7.18
C PHE A 342 6.29 -16.88 8.13
N LEU A 343 5.16 -16.16 8.27
CA LEU A 343 5.07 -14.95 9.07
C LEU A 343 5.18 -15.23 10.58
N ASP A 344 4.65 -16.35 11.06
CA ASP A 344 4.80 -16.76 12.47
C ASP A 344 6.26 -17.04 12.84
N ARG A 345 7.06 -17.53 11.89
CA ARG A 345 8.49 -17.78 12.07
C ARG A 345 9.33 -16.51 11.97
N GLU A 346 9.02 -15.64 11.01
CA GLU A 346 9.92 -14.55 10.63
C GLU A 346 9.52 -13.19 11.23
N ASN A 347 8.24 -12.97 11.53
CA ASN A 347 7.79 -11.69 12.08
C ASN A 347 8.28 -11.47 13.52
N ARG A 348 8.43 -10.19 13.89
CA ARG A 348 8.73 -9.79 15.26
C ARG A 348 7.71 -8.74 15.74
N ASN A 349 6.96 -9.10 16.78
CA ASN A 349 5.93 -8.27 17.41
C ASN A 349 4.78 -7.85 16.49
N VAL A 350 4.64 -8.43 15.29
CA VAL A 350 3.54 -8.18 14.36
C VAL A 350 2.76 -9.46 14.14
N GLY A 351 1.53 -9.50 14.58
CA GLY A 351 0.65 -10.66 14.47
C GLY A 351 -0.50 -10.48 13.48
N GLU A 352 -1.15 -11.59 13.12
CA GLU A 352 -2.38 -11.57 12.32
C GLU A 352 -3.50 -10.93 13.16
N ARG A 353 -4.21 -9.97 12.58
CA ARG A 353 -5.30 -9.26 13.27
C ARG A 353 -6.40 -10.24 13.63
N ALA A 354 -6.68 -10.35 14.94
CA ALA A 354 -7.81 -11.14 15.41
C ALA A 354 -9.10 -10.56 14.80
N ARG A 355 -9.99 -11.44 14.31
CA ARG A 355 -11.30 -11.04 13.83
C ARG A 355 -12.10 -10.41 14.96
N ARG A 356 -12.59 -9.20 14.73
CA ARG A 356 -13.73 -8.74 15.49
C ARG A 356 -14.90 -9.67 15.12
N LYS A 357 -15.38 -10.45 16.10
CA LYS A 357 -16.70 -11.08 15.98
C LYS A 357 -17.65 -9.93 15.63
N ARG A 358 -18.38 -10.06 14.54
CA ARG A 358 -19.50 -9.17 14.28
C ARG A 358 -20.52 -9.49 15.37
N ASP A 359 -20.71 -8.55 16.32
CA ASP A 359 -21.84 -8.55 17.21
C ASP A 359 -23.12 -8.30 16.42
#